data_f262dbc6936be4900a9326a76da8baf1
#
_entry.id   f262dbc6936be4900a9326a76da8baf1
#
_cell.length_a   1.000
_cell.length_b   1.000
_cell.length_c   1.000
_cell.angle_alpha   90.00
_cell.angle_beta   90.00
_cell.angle_gamma   90.00
#
_symmetry.space_group_name_H-M   'P 1'
#
loop_
_entity.id
_entity.type
_entity.pdbx_description
1 polymer ?
#
loop_
_entity_poly.entity_id
_entity_poly.type
_entity_poly.pdbx_seq_one_letter_code
_entity_poly.pdbx_strand_id
1 'polypeptide(L)'
;CLASGGREALHHYLVNLDLGDFDEHSKPPMTDAKLAVQELSMGSIERFFRDWLAGETRYPVCACASWQIYRAYSRWCVASGEKPRSQNNLSGYLRKQPGWRIDLKDVFEDAYYAGTPRRTRMVIPEESVVAANEGATRYRKAADKTEAQWATDCFFSFHGALGGDD
;
A
#
# COMPACT_ATOMS: atom_id res chain seq x y z
N CYS A 1 8.95 -16.50 49.41
CA CYS A 1 10.09 -15.56 49.17
C CYS A 1 9.68 -14.09 49.08
N LEU A 2 8.45 -13.74 48.66
CA LEU A 2 8.01 -12.34 48.59
C LEU A 2 7.48 -11.77 49.92
N ALA A 3 7.21 -12.62 50.94
CA ALA A 3 6.69 -12.20 52.22
C ALA A 3 7.75 -11.85 53.27
N SER A 4 9.03 -12.05 52.98
CA SER A 4 10.13 -11.84 53.93
C SER A 4 11.23 -10.96 53.33
N GLY A 5 10.96 -9.67 53.11
CA GLY A 5 11.98 -8.69 52.63
C GLY A 5 12.32 -8.79 51.14
N GLY A 6 11.68 -9.65 50.41
CA GLY A 6 11.95 -9.81 48.96
C GLY A 6 11.55 -8.61 48.08
N ARG A 7 10.56 -7.83 48.53
CA ARG A 7 10.14 -6.58 47.87
C ARG A 7 11.17 -5.50 48.02
N GLU A 8 11.67 -5.30 49.24
CA GLU A 8 12.68 -4.29 49.57
C GLU A 8 13.99 -4.60 48.86
N ALA A 9 14.37 -5.88 48.85
CA ALA A 9 15.61 -6.30 48.15
C ALA A 9 15.50 -6.10 46.62
N LEU A 10 14.33 -6.46 46.02
CA LEU A 10 14.08 -6.24 44.61
C LEU A 10 14.05 -4.73 44.28
N HIS A 11 13.36 -3.93 45.09
CA HIS A 11 13.31 -2.48 44.94
C HIS A 11 14.71 -1.86 45.01
N HIS A 12 15.49 -2.25 46.01
CA HIS A 12 16.88 -1.78 46.15
C HIS A 12 17.72 -2.18 44.95
N TYR A 13 17.58 -3.40 44.46
CA TYR A 13 18.29 -3.86 43.26
C TYR A 13 17.91 -3.04 42.03
N LEU A 14 16.60 -2.81 41.77
CA LEU A 14 16.12 -2.08 40.62
C LEU A 14 16.53 -0.58 40.64
N VAL A 15 16.51 0.05 41.81
CA VAL A 15 16.91 1.47 41.95
C VAL A 15 18.39 1.67 41.76
N ASN A 16 19.21 0.67 42.11
CA ASN A 16 20.65 0.72 41.96
C ASN A 16 21.19 -0.01 40.72
N LEU A 17 20.29 -0.47 39.87
CA LEU A 17 20.68 -1.13 38.62
C LEU A 17 21.35 -0.13 37.68
N ASP A 18 22.58 -0.41 37.33
CA ASP A 18 23.27 0.36 36.29
C ASP A 18 22.64 0.04 34.94
N LEU A 19 21.97 1.00 34.35
CA LEU A 19 21.30 0.87 33.05
C LEU A 19 22.26 1.13 31.87
N GLY A 20 23.54 1.49 32.15
CA GLY A 20 24.51 1.81 31.10
C GLY A 20 24.00 2.90 30.16
N ASP A 21 24.11 2.66 28.86
CA ASP A 21 23.64 3.57 27.82
C ASP A 21 22.11 3.46 27.50
N PHE A 22 21.32 2.92 28.44
CA PHE A 22 19.87 2.82 28.23
C PHE A 22 19.23 4.21 28.21
N ASP A 23 18.64 4.56 27.07
CA ASP A 23 17.83 5.76 26.88
C ASP A 23 16.35 5.38 26.86
N GLU A 24 15.57 5.87 27.82
CA GLU A 24 14.13 5.60 27.93
C GLU A 24 13.32 6.15 26.73
N HIS A 25 13.88 7.12 26.00
CA HIS A 25 13.26 7.69 24.80
C HIS A 25 13.70 6.99 23.50
N SER A 26 14.66 6.07 23.59
CA SER A 26 15.10 5.32 22.42
C SER A 26 13.99 4.38 21.95
N LYS A 27 13.79 4.32 20.63
CA LYS A 27 12.82 3.38 20.06
C LYS A 27 13.32 1.94 20.30
N PRO A 28 12.45 1.03 20.79
CA PRO A 28 12.83 -0.37 20.96
C PRO A 28 13.35 -0.95 19.62
N PRO A 29 14.39 -1.79 19.66
CA PRO A 29 14.92 -2.40 18.46
C PRO A 29 13.81 -3.18 17.70
N MET A 30 13.89 -3.12 16.37
CA MET A 30 13.02 -3.93 15.51
C MET A 30 13.53 -5.36 15.51
N THR A 31 12.82 -6.24 16.17
CA THR A 31 13.09 -7.68 16.16
C THR A 31 12.19 -8.39 15.15
N ASP A 32 12.62 -9.56 14.65
CA ASP A 32 11.80 -10.37 13.73
C ASP A 32 10.43 -10.71 14.31
N ALA A 33 10.36 -10.97 15.62
CA ALA A 33 9.09 -11.19 16.32
C ALA A 33 8.18 -9.96 16.26
N LYS A 34 8.72 -8.75 16.39
CA LYS A 34 7.95 -7.51 16.30
C LYS A 34 7.47 -7.27 14.86
N LEU A 35 8.30 -7.55 13.86
CA LEU A 35 7.91 -7.50 12.46
C LEU A 35 6.77 -8.48 12.16
N ALA A 36 6.87 -9.72 12.62
CA ALA A 36 5.81 -10.73 12.47
C ALA A 36 4.48 -10.30 13.11
N VAL A 37 4.52 -9.71 14.32
CA VAL A 37 3.32 -9.18 14.98
C VAL A 37 2.73 -7.99 14.21
N GLN A 38 3.57 -7.11 13.66
CA GLN A 38 3.10 -6.01 12.81
C GLN A 38 2.44 -6.53 11.53
N GLU A 39 3.00 -7.54 10.88
CA GLU A 39 2.41 -8.16 9.69
C GLU A 39 1.06 -8.80 10.00
N LEU A 40 0.94 -9.51 11.12
CA LEU A 40 -0.34 -10.09 11.56
C LEU A 40 -1.39 -9.03 11.90
N SER A 41 -0.98 -7.83 12.31
CA SER A 41 -1.88 -6.72 12.64
C SER A 41 -2.26 -5.84 11.43
N MET A 42 -1.58 -6.00 10.30
CA MET A 42 -1.87 -5.25 9.08
C MET A 42 -3.26 -5.58 8.54
N GLY A 43 -4.00 -4.55 8.19
CA GLY A 43 -5.29 -4.71 7.49
C GLY A 43 -5.10 -5.23 6.06
N SER A 44 -6.14 -5.87 5.50
CA SER A 44 -6.10 -6.41 4.14
C SER A 44 -5.70 -5.38 3.07
N ILE A 45 -6.11 -4.11 3.23
CA ILE A 45 -5.75 -3.02 2.31
C ILE A 45 -4.24 -2.74 2.37
N GLU A 46 -3.67 -2.71 3.57
CA GLU A 46 -2.24 -2.43 3.78
C GLU A 46 -1.38 -3.55 3.20
N ARG A 47 -1.77 -4.80 3.43
CA ARG A 47 -1.07 -5.96 2.87
C ARG A 47 -1.14 -5.98 1.35
N PHE A 48 -2.33 -5.80 0.77
CA PHE A 48 -2.48 -5.71 -0.68
C PHE A 48 -1.61 -4.60 -1.27
N PHE A 49 -1.61 -3.42 -0.66
CA PHE A 49 -0.86 -2.27 -1.16
C PHE A 49 0.65 -2.52 -1.10
N ARG A 50 1.16 -3.14 -0.03
CA ARG A 50 2.56 -3.56 0.10
C ARG A 50 2.92 -4.57 -0.99
N ASP A 51 2.15 -5.63 -1.14
CA ASP A 51 2.39 -6.70 -2.11
C ASP A 51 2.30 -6.16 -3.55
N TRP A 52 1.38 -5.22 -3.79
CA TRP A 52 1.26 -4.56 -5.09
C TRP A 52 2.50 -3.72 -5.40
N LEU A 53 2.97 -2.90 -4.48
CA LEU A 53 4.19 -2.10 -4.66
C LEU A 53 5.45 -2.96 -4.77
N ALA A 54 5.52 -4.07 -4.06
CA ALA A 54 6.62 -5.04 -4.16
C ALA A 54 6.63 -5.80 -5.50
N GLY A 55 5.56 -5.66 -6.32
CA GLY A 55 5.42 -6.41 -7.57
C GLY A 55 5.05 -7.87 -7.38
N GLU A 56 4.60 -8.26 -6.19
CA GLU A 56 4.17 -9.62 -5.85
C GLU A 56 2.77 -9.94 -6.39
N THR A 57 2.08 -8.94 -6.92
CA THR A 57 0.81 -9.14 -7.59
C THR A 57 0.99 -9.15 -9.11
N ARG A 58 0.04 -9.75 -9.84
CA ARG A 58 0.03 -9.71 -11.30
C ARG A 58 -0.33 -8.32 -11.88
N TYR A 59 -0.75 -7.39 -11.03
CA TYR A 59 -1.24 -6.07 -11.45
C TYR A 59 -0.10 -5.06 -11.54
N PRO A 60 -0.03 -4.27 -12.63
CA PRO A 60 1.04 -3.30 -12.80
C PRO A 60 0.95 -2.15 -11.79
N VAL A 61 2.10 -1.69 -11.30
CA VAL A 61 2.18 -0.49 -10.47
C VAL A 61 2.25 0.74 -11.39
N CYS A 62 1.08 1.23 -11.77
CA CYS A 62 0.94 2.37 -12.70
C CYS A 62 -0.36 3.14 -12.43
N ALA A 63 -0.60 4.20 -13.20
CA ALA A 63 -1.87 4.91 -13.14
C ALA A 63 -3.04 3.98 -13.51
N CYS A 64 -4.10 4.02 -12.73
CA CYS A 64 -5.27 3.17 -12.96
C CYS A 64 -6.56 3.85 -12.47
N ALA A 65 -7.70 3.36 -12.92
CA ALA A 65 -8.98 3.82 -12.39
C ALA A 65 -9.24 3.26 -10.97
N SER A 66 -9.93 4.02 -10.15
CA SER A 66 -10.27 3.60 -8.78
C SER A 66 -11.04 2.28 -8.73
N TRP A 67 -11.85 2.00 -9.74
CA TRP A 67 -12.58 0.74 -9.83
C TRP A 67 -11.67 -0.43 -10.24
N GLN A 68 -10.65 -0.17 -11.08
CA GLN A 68 -9.67 -1.18 -11.48
C GLN A 68 -8.85 -1.67 -10.29
N ILE A 69 -8.27 -0.76 -9.51
CA ILE A 69 -7.50 -1.14 -8.33
C ILE A 69 -8.39 -1.79 -7.27
N TYR A 70 -9.66 -1.39 -7.16
CA TYR A 70 -10.59 -2.05 -6.26
C TYR A 70 -10.91 -3.48 -6.70
N ARG A 71 -11.09 -3.71 -8.01
CA ARG A 71 -11.28 -5.06 -8.57
C ARG A 71 -10.05 -5.94 -8.35
N ALA A 72 -8.84 -5.38 -8.54
CA ALA A 72 -7.58 -6.05 -8.24
C ALA A 72 -7.48 -6.44 -6.77
N TYR A 73 -7.74 -5.50 -5.87
CA TYR A 73 -7.77 -5.73 -4.43
C TYR A 73 -8.79 -6.81 -4.03
N SER A 74 -9.99 -6.74 -4.57
CA SER A 74 -11.04 -7.72 -4.26
C SER A 74 -10.64 -9.14 -4.69
N ARG A 75 -10.04 -9.29 -5.87
CA ARG A 75 -9.52 -10.57 -6.34
C ARG A 75 -8.35 -11.08 -5.50
N TRP A 76 -7.44 -10.18 -5.12
CA TRP A 76 -6.34 -10.51 -4.21
C TRP A 76 -6.88 -10.99 -2.85
N CYS A 77 -7.88 -10.32 -2.29
CA CYS A 77 -8.52 -10.76 -1.05
C CYS A 77 -9.09 -12.18 -1.17
N VAL A 78 -9.82 -12.46 -2.26
CA VAL A 78 -10.38 -13.81 -2.49
C VAL A 78 -9.27 -14.86 -2.55
N ALA A 79 -8.18 -14.57 -3.29
CA ALA A 79 -7.03 -15.46 -3.38
C ALA A 79 -6.32 -15.67 -2.04
N SER A 80 -6.32 -14.66 -1.18
CA SER A 80 -5.71 -14.70 0.17
C SER A 80 -6.66 -15.18 1.27
N GLY A 81 -7.89 -15.57 0.93
CA GLY A 81 -8.89 -16.02 1.92
C GLY A 81 -9.46 -14.90 2.79
N GLU A 82 -9.39 -13.66 2.34
CA GLU A 82 -9.84 -12.48 3.08
C GLU A 82 -11.13 -11.89 2.54
N LYS A 83 -11.82 -11.11 3.38
CA LYS A 83 -12.97 -10.31 2.92
C LYS A 83 -12.51 -8.93 2.48
N PRO A 84 -12.84 -8.51 1.24
CA PRO A 84 -12.51 -7.18 0.78
C PRO A 84 -13.29 -6.12 1.57
N ARG A 85 -12.62 -5.05 1.94
CA ARG A 85 -13.26 -3.84 2.47
C ARG A 85 -13.85 -3.03 1.32
N SER A 86 -14.67 -2.03 1.64
CA SER A 86 -15.34 -1.21 0.63
C SER A 86 -14.33 -0.40 -0.22
N GLN A 87 -14.75 -0.04 -1.44
CA GLN A 87 -13.96 0.83 -2.32
C GLN A 87 -13.63 2.19 -1.67
N ASN A 88 -14.54 2.72 -0.84
CA ASN A 88 -14.29 3.96 -0.12
C ASN A 88 -13.15 3.83 0.90
N ASN A 89 -13.06 2.67 1.58
CA ASN A 89 -11.97 2.42 2.51
C ASN A 89 -10.62 2.31 1.79
N LEU A 90 -10.58 1.62 0.66
CA LEU A 90 -9.38 1.54 -0.18
C LEU A 90 -8.96 2.94 -0.68
N SER A 91 -9.91 3.71 -1.23
CA SER A 91 -9.64 5.07 -1.70
C SER A 91 -9.19 6.00 -0.57
N GLY A 92 -9.78 5.86 0.62
CA GLY A 92 -9.40 6.62 1.81
C GLY A 92 -7.99 6.26 2.30
N TYR A 93 -7.59 5.01 2.19
CA TYR A 93 -6.23 4.57 2.50
C TYR A 93 -5.22 5.14 1.50
N LEU A 94 -5.49 4.97 0.21
CA LEU A 94 -4.60 5.43 -0.87
C LEU A 94 -4.36 6.94 -0.82
N ARG A 95 -5.38 7.76 -0.47
CA ARG A 95 -5.21 9.22 -0.31
C ARG A 95 -4.20 9.61 0.77
N LYS A 96 -3.97 8.75 1.74
CA LYS A 96 -3.01 9.00 2.82
C LYS A 96 -1.60 8.57 2.48
N GLN A 97 -1.44 7.87 1.35
CA GLN A 97 -0.13 7.39 0.94
C GLN A 97 0.65 8.52 0.26
N PRO A 98 1.90 8.78 0.67
CA PRO A 98 2.73 9.77 0.02
C PRO A 98 2.98 9.38 -1.44
N GLY A 99 3.02 10.37 -2.32
CA GLY A 99 3.30 10.14 -3.73
C GLY A 99 2.14 9.57 -4.56
N TRP A 100 0.90 9.59 -4.02
CA TRP A 100 -0.29 9.13 -4.75
C TRP A 100 -1.34 10.23 -4.84
N ARG A 101 -1.84 10.47 -6.06
CA ARG A 101 -2.93 11.42 -6.33
C ARG A 101 -4.20 10.66 -6.72
N ILE A 102 -5.34 10.99 -6.10
CA ILE A 102 -6.58 10.22 -6.28
C ILE A 102 -7.77 11.07 -6.73
N ASP A 103 -7.66 12.33 -6.91
CA ASP A 103 -8.84 13.20 -7.09
C ASP A 103 -9.04 13.71 -8.53
N LEU A 104 -8.26 13.25 -9.47
CA LEU A 104 -8.38 13.70 -10.85
C LEU A 104 -9.61 13.07 -11.49
N LYS A 105 -10.60 13.91 -11.74
CA LYS A 105 -11.77 13.58 -12.57
C LYS A 105 -11.42 13.80 -14.03
N ASP A 106 -10.42 13.10 -14.52
CA ASP A 106 -10.09 13.21 -15.93
C ASP A 106 -11.12 12.49 -16.77
N VAL A 107 -11.49 13.11 -17.85
CA VAL A 107 -12.31 12.51 -18.88
C VAL A 107 -11.38 11.65 -19.72
N PHE A 108 -11.42 10.35 -19.48
CA PHE A 108 -10.78 9.40 -20.37
C PHE A 108 -11.77 9.03 -21.48
N GLU A 109 -11.30 9.12 -22.71
CA GLU A 109 -11.99 8.45 -23.82
C GLU A 109 -11.82 6.95 -23.60
N ASP A 110 -12.79 6.39 -22.88
CA ASP A 110 -12.78 4.99 -22.57
C ASP A 110 -13.30 4.24 -23.80
N ALA A 111 -12.39 3.73 -24.61
CA ALA A 111 -12.70 2.88 -25.75
C ALA A 111 -13.50 1.62 -25.34
N TYR A 112 -13.49 1.28 -24.06
CA TYR A 112 -14.23 0.15 -23.50
C TYR A 112 -15.74 0.38 -23.41
N TYR A 113 -16.20 1.65 -23.37
CA TYR A 113 -17.61 2.00 -23.32
C TYR A 113 -18.13 2.62 -24.62
N ALA A 114 -17.74 2.05 -25.76
CA ALA A 114 -18.28 2.42 -27.08
C ALA A 114 -18.20 3.93 -27.39
N GLY A 115 -17.07 4.56 -27.09
CA GLY A 115 -16.82 5.96 -27.49
C GLY A 115 -17.54 7.01 -26.64
N THR A 116 -18.15 6.63 -25.52
CA THR A 116 -18.75 7.60 -24.59
C THR A 116 -17.72 8.01 -23.53
N PRO A 117 -17.23 9.26 -23.52
CA PRO A 117 -16.30 9.72 -22.50
C PRO A 117 -16.94 9.62 -21.12
N ARG A 118 -16.33 8.84 -20.22
CA ARG A 118 -16.75 8.76 -18.81
C ARG A 118 -15.76 9.47 -17.93
N ARG A 119 -16.27 10.26 -16.98
CA ARG A 119 -15.46 10.80 -15.90
C ARG A 119 -15.09 9.67 -14.93
N THR A 120 -13.86 9.22 -15.02
CA THR A 120 -13.34 8.16 -14.16
C THR A 120 -12.37 8.78 -13.15
N ARG A 121 -12.53 8.40 -11.88
CA ARG A 121 -11.57 8.80 -10.85
C ARG A 121 -10.31 7.96 -11.00
N MET A 122 -9.18 8.64 -11.23
CA MET A 122 -7.89 7.99 -11.39
C MET A 122 -7.09 7.98 -10.10
N VAL A 123 -6.27 6.96 -9.97
CA VAL A 123 -5.23 6.79 -8.97
C VAL A 123 -3.91 6.91 -9.72
N ILE A 124 -3.16 7.96 -9.46
CA ILE A 124 -1.96 8.30 -10.22
C ILE A 124 -0.75 8.35 -9.28
N PRO A 125 0.25 7.49 -9.50
CA PRO A 125 1.52 7.57 -8.78
C PRO A 125 2.34 8.77 -9.26
N GLU A 126 3.01 9.45 -8.34
CA GLU A 126 4.03 10.44 -8.67
C GLU A 126 5.30 9.76 -9.20
N GLU A 127 6.14 10.52 -9.87
CA GLU A 127 7.37 9.99 -10.45
C GLU A 127 8.31 9.37 -9.43
N SER A 128 8.32 9.88 -8.20
CA SER A 128 9.07 9.32 -7.08
C SER A 128 8.66 7.88 -6.75
N VAL A 129 7.37 7.59 -6.78
CA VAL A 129 6.84 6.24 -6.54
C VAL A 129 7.20 5.31 -7.70
N VAL A 130 7.07 5.80 -8.94
CA VAL A 130 7.43 5.00 -10.13
C VAL A 130 8.93 4.71 -10.15
N ALA A 131 9.77 5.69 -9.75
CA ALA A 131 11.22 5.52 -9.69
C ALA A 131 11.67 4.54 -8.59
N ALA A 132 10.97 4.52 -7.47
CA ALA A 132 11.30 3.65 -6.32
C ALA A 132 10.91 2.18 -6.53
N ASN A 133 10.09 1.88 -7.54
CA ASN A 133 9.57 0.53 -7.78
C ASN A 133 10.09 -0.03 -9.10
N GLU A 134 10.90 -1.07 -9.06
CA GLU A 134 11.43 -1.73 -10.25
C GLU A 134 10.32 -2.23 -11.18
N GLY A 135 9.25 -2.82 -10.61
CA GLY A 135 8.07 -3.26 -11.35
C GLY A 135 7.28 -2.15 -12.03
N ALA A 136 7.40 -0.90 -11.54
CA ALA A 136 6.76 0.27 -12.10
C ALA A 136 7.62 0.97 -13.17
N THR A 137 8.91 0.69 -13.24
CA THR A 137 9.87 1.42 -14.11
C THR A 137 9.46 1.40 -15.58
N ARG A 138 8.90 0.30 -16.07
CA ARG A 138 8.38 0.19 -17.44
C ARG A 138 7.18 1.08 -17.74
N TYR A 139 6.53 1.59 -16.70
CA TYR A 139 5.38 2.49 -16.80
C TYR A 139 5.73 3.95 -16.58
N ARG A 140 7.01 4.30 -16.63
CA ARG A 140 7.44 5.70 -16.60
C ARG A 140 6.84 6.47 -17.77
N LYS A 141 6.44 7.69 -17.47
CA LYS A 141 5.98 8.61 -18.51
C LYS A 141 7.14 8.96 -19.44
N ALA A 142 6.99 8.65 -20.71
CA ALA A 142 7.93 9.08 -21.72
C ALA A 142 7.89 10.62 -21.89
N ALA A 143 9.02 11.23 -22.25
CA ALA A 143 9.15 12.70 -22.33
C ALA A 143 8.24 13.33 -23.40
N ASP A 144 7.91 12.59 -24.45
CA ASP A 144 7.05 13.00 -25.55
C ASP A 144 5.54 12.84 -25.26
N LYS A 145 5.17 12.18 -24.14
CA LYS A 145 3.76 11.95 -23.78
C LYS A 145 3.26 12.99 -22.79
N THR A 146 2.03 13.42 -22.98
CA THR A 146 1.29 14.17 -21.96
C THR A 146 0.91 13.23 -20.80
N GLU A 147 0.59 13.79 -19.63
CA GLU A 147 0.14 12.99 -18.48
C GLU A 147 -1.15 12.21 -18.81
N ALA A 148 -2.07 12.80 -19.55
CA ALA A 148 -3.31 12.16 -19.96
C ALA A 148 -3.06 10.94 -20.89
N GLN A 149 -2.19 11.09 -21.89
CA GLN A 149 -1.82 9.98 -22.78
C GLN A 149 -1.15 8.84 -22.02
N TRP A 150 -0.21 9.18 -21.14
CA TRP A 150 0.46 8.19 -20.30
C TRP A 150 -0.52 7.46 -19.36
N ALA A 151 -1.41 8.20 -18.70
CA ALA A 151 -2.40 7.61 -17.82
C ALA A 151 -3.39 6.70 -18.57
N THR A 152 -3.71 7.06 -19.84
CA THR A 152 -4.53 6.21 -20.71
C THR A 152 -3.83 4.90 -21.04
N ASP A 153 -2.55 4.95 -21.42
CA ASP A 153 -1.77 3.74 -21.68
C ASP A 153 -1.69 2.82 -20.46
N CYS A 154 -1.46 3.42 -19.28
CA CYS A 154 -1.46 2.70 -18.01
C CYS A 154 -2.81 2.06 -17.71
N PHE A 155 -3.91 2.79 -17.95
CA PHE A 155 -5.28 2.30 -17.77
C PHE A 155 -5.53 1.03 -18.59
N PHE A 156 -5.14 1.03 -19.87
CA PHE A 156 -5.31 -0.15 -20.73
C PHE A 156 -4.39 -1.30 -20.31
N SER A 157 -3.16 -1.02 -19.90
CA SER A 157 -2.24 -2.02 -19.38
C SER A 157 -2.79 -2.69 -18.11
N PHE A 158 -3.35 -1.88 -17.20
CA PHE A 158 -3.98 -2.39 -15.98
C PHE A 158 -5.25 -3.19 -16.31
N HIS A 159 -6.03 -2.71 -17.27
CA HIS A 159 -7.23 -3.40 -17.73
C HIS A 159 -6.90 -4.78 -18.31
N GLY A 160 -5.87 -4.87 -19.15
CA GLY A 160 -5.38 -6.15 -19.67
C GLY A 160 -4.96 -7.13 -18.56
N ALA A 161 -4.35 -6.63 -17.48
CA ALA A 161 -4.01 -7.46 -16.32
C ALA A 161 -5.25 -7.91 -15.52
N LEU A 162 -6.37 -7.20 -15.61
CA LEU A 162 -7.65 -7.61 -15.02
C LEU A 162 -8.42 -8.57 -15.93
N GLY A 163 -8.28 -8.42 -17.25
CA GLY A 163 -9.19 -9.01 -18.25
C GLY A 163 -8.94 -10.47 -18.60
N GLY A 164 -8.13 -11.19 -17.85
CA GLY A 164 -7.91 -12.61 -18.12
C GLY A 164 -9.01 -13.56 -17.66
N ASP A 165 -10.15 -13.07 -17.13
CA ASP A 165 -11.13 -13.92 -16.44
C ASP A 165 -12.60 -13.42 -16.61
N ASP A 166 -12.99 -12.98 -17.78
CA ASP A 166 -14.42 -12.82 -18.13
C ASP A 166 -14.91 -13.97 -18.97
#